data_a98c17ccf9f1ff348a3297189ed3a4ec
#
_entry.id   a98c17ccf9f1ff348a3297189ed3a4ec
#
_cell.length_a   1.000
_cell.length_b   1.000
_cell.length_c   1.000
_cell.angle_alpha   90.00
_cell.angle_beta   90.00
_cell.angle_gamma   90.00
#
_symmetry.space_group_name_H-M   'P 1'
#
loop_
_entity.id
_entity.type
_entity.pdbx_description
1 polymer ?
#
loop_
_entity_poly.entity_id
_entity_poly.type
_entity_poly.pdbx_seq_one_letter_code
_entity_poly.pdbx_strand_id
1 'polypeptide(L)'
;MKQNFFKPLLSVAAVTAALSGCTMIPKYEQPQVAVSETFKYDNAQNSIQAASLGWQDYFADPRLHRLIEIALERNTDLRTAALNAEALREQYRITRANLFPTVAGKGSGTHQRTAADLAGGRAAITESYSVGLGVSAYELDLFGKARSNNRAALESYFNSTAARDAVHLTIVASVAKAYFNERYAEEAMKLAQNVLKTREQTYRLSQLKHKAGVISAVDLRQQEALIASAQADYETAVKNREQARNALSVLINQPLPDDLPAGLPLSRQFKVSRLPAGLTSDVLLNRPDIRAAEHSLKQANANIGAARAAFFPSITLTGSVGSASNELNNLFKSGNGTWAFAPSINVPIFTWGALKASLDAAKIRQQIQVVNYEAAVQSAFRDVADALVTREQLEKAHAAKAKQSKAYADQLRLVQLRYKHGVSSALDLLDAERSSYAADSALLASSLTRLENMADLYKA
;
A
#
# COMPACT_ATOMS: atom_id res chain seq x y z
N MET A 1 -16.06 68.17 0.27
CA MET A 1 -15.29 67.23 -0.54
C MET A 1 -15.22 65.89 0.16
N LYS A 2 -16.29 65.10 0.20
CA LYS A 2 -16.32 63.75 0.81
C LYS A 2 -17.36 62.86 0.09
N GLN A 3 -17.11 62.46 -1.17
CA GLN A 3 -18.07 61.53 -1.81
C GLN A 3 -17.54 60.70 -3.00
N ASN A 4 -16.25 60.60 -3.27
CA ASN A 4 -15.79 59.87 -4.48
C ASN A 4 -14.80 58.73 -4.22
N PHE A 5 -14.54 58.34 -2.95
CA PHE A 5 -13.60 57.20 -2.65
C PHE A 5 -14.28 55.82 -2.60
N PHE A 6 -15.61 55.73 -2.51
CA PHE A 6 -16.32 54.46 -2.42
C PHE A 6 -16.62 53.75 -3.74
N LYS A 7 -16.64 54.48 -4.86
CA LYS A 7 -16.94 53.90 -6.17
C LYS A 7 -15.84 52.97 -6.72
N PRO A 8 -14.54 53.28 -6.59
CA PRO A 8 -13.46 52.39 -7.05
C PRO A 8 -13.34 51.12 -6.19
N LEU A 9 -13.65 51.19 -4.86
CA LEU A 9 -13.63 50.00 -4.01
C LEU A 9 -14.74 48.95 -4.34
N LEU A 10 -15.94 49.42 -4.67
CA LEU A 10 -17.04 48.55 -5.08
C LEU A 10 -16.77 47.87 -6.45
N SER A 11 -16.17 48.58 -7.39
CA SER A 11 -15.78 48.02 -8.70
C SER A 11 -14.63 46.98 -8.56
N VAL A 12 -13.68 47.20 -7.69
CA VAL A 12 -12.63 46.22 -7.42
C VAL A 12 -13.16 44.99 -6.69
N ALA A 13 -14.11 45.16 -5.74
CA ALA A 13 -14.75 44.03 -5.04
C ALA A 13 -15.67 43.23 -6.01
N ALA A 14 -16.37 43.85 -6.94
CA ALA A 14 -17.19 43.15 -7.92
C ALA A 14 -16.37 42.40 -8.97
N VAL A 15 -15.22 42.95 -9.38
CA VAL A 15 -14.25 42.27 -10.27
C VAL A 15 -13.57 41.09 -9.55
N THR A 16 -13.21 41.23 -8.27
CA THR A 16 -12.66 40.11 -7.49
C THR A 16 -13.66 39.00 -7.23
N ALA A 17 -14.95 39.31 -7.03
CA ALA A 17 -16.00 38.32 -6.87
C ALA A 17 -16.33 37.58 -8.17
N ALA A 18 -16.27 38.23 -9.32
CA ALA A 18 -16.44 37.61 -10.62
C ALA A 18 -15.26 36.72 -11.07
N LEU A 19 -14.06 36.99 -10.55
CA LEU A 19 -12.83 36.25 -10.84
C LEU A 19 -12.65 34.97 -9.97
N SER A 20 -13.40 34.84 -8.89
CA SER A 20 -13.27 33.69 -7.96
C SER A 20 -13.97 32.40 -8.43
N GLY A 21 -14.74 32.43 -9.54
CA GLY A 21 -15.60 31.33 -9.98
C GLY A 21 -15.13 30.50 -11.18
N CYS A 22 -14.18 30.94 -11.96
CA CYS A 22 -13.83 30.25 -13.21
C CYS A 22 -12.69 29.24 -13.01
N THR A 23 -13.03 27.98 -12.81
CA THR A 23 -12.10 26.87 -13.03
C THR A 23 -12.39 26.22 -14.39
N MET A 24 -11.32 25.87 -15.14
CA MET A 24 -11.44 25.15 -16.42
C MET A 24 -11.42 23.62 -16.23
N ILE A 25 -11.41 23.15 -14.98
CA ILE A 25 -11.51 21.73 -14.65
C ILE A 25 -12.87 21.21 -15.09
N PRO A 26 -12.95 20.12 -15.87
CA PRO A 26 -14.23 19.50 -16.21
C PRO A 26 -14.96 19.01 -14.94
N LYS A 27 -16.29 19.02 -14.98
CA LYS A 27 -17.08 18.38 -13.93
C LYS A 27 -16.65 16.92 -13.81
N TYR A 28 -16.30 16.51 -12.62
CA TYR A 28 -15.97 15.12 -12.35
C TYR A 28 -17.25 14.29 -12.26
N GLU A 29 -17.27 13.18 -12.97
CA GLU A 29 -18.30 12.16 -12.87
C GLU A 29 -17.59 10.82 -12.62
N GLN A 30 -18.01 10.12 -11.58
CA GLN A 30 -17.44 8.82 -11.25
C GLN A 30 -17.86 7.80 -12.30
N PRO A 31 -16.91 7.08 -12.93
CA PRO A 31 -17.25 6.05 -13.89
C PRO A 31 -18.09 4.94 -13.25
N GLN A 32 -19.17 4.53 -13.93
CA GLN A 32 -19.95 3.37 -13.54
C GLN A 32 -19.27 2.11 -14.07
N VAL A 33 -18.94 1.18 -13.18
CA VAL A 33 -18.33 -0.08 -13.55
C VAL A 33 -19.38 -1.19 -13.46
N ALA A 34 -19.52 -1.96 -14.52
CA ALA A 34 -20.43 -3.11 -14.54
C ALA A 34 -19.83 -4.27 -13.74
N VAL A 35 -20.22 -4.39 -12.48
CA VAL A 35 -19.95 -5.53 -11.60
C VAL A 35 -21.27 -6.10 -11.09
N SER A 36 -21.26 -7.37 -10.66
CA SER A 36 -22.46 -7.97 -10.06
C SER A 36 -22.82 -7.25 -8.76
N GLU A 37 -24.11 -7.02 -8.52
CA GLU A 37 -24.60 -6.37 -7.32
C GLU A 37 -24.38 -7.21 -6.04
N THR A 38 -24.24 -8.53 -6.18
CA THR A 38 -24.07 -9.46 -5.07
C THR A 38 -23.00 -10.50 -5.37
N PHE A 39 -22.39 -11.02 -4.31
CA PHE A 39 -21.42 -12.11 -4.42
C PHE A 39 -22.10 -13.48 -4.29
N LYS A 40 -21.65 -14.44 -5.11
CA LYS A 40 -22.03 -15.84 -4.94
C LYS A 40 -21.41 -16.38 -3.64
N TYR A 41 -22.18 -17.16 -2.87
CA TYR A 41 -21.81 -17.68 -1.53
C TYR A 41 -21.79 -16.63 -0.42
N ASP A 42 -22.44 -15.49 -0.66
CA ASP A 42 -22.79 -14.55 0.38
C ASP A 42 -24.02 -15.07 1.14
N ASN A 43 -23.86 -15.41 2.41
CA ASN A 43 -24.93 -15.81 3.30
C ASN A 43 -25.28 -14.65 4.25
N ALA A 44 -25.94 -13.65 3.72
CA ALA A 44 -26.35 -12.42 4.41
C ALA A 44 -27.40 -12.68 5.51
N GLN A 45 -27.03 -13.28 6.63
CA GLN A 45 -27.94 -13.41 7.78
C GLN A 45 -27.50 -12.66 9.04
N ASN A 46 -26.36 -11.96 9.06
CA ASN A 46 -25.94 -11.18 10.22
C ASN A 46 -25.30 -9.83 9.80
N SER A 47 -25.85 -8.77 10.38
CA SER A 47 -25.62 -7.37 10.08
C SER A 47 -24.34 -6.74 10.66
N ILE A 48 -23.20 -7.44 10.71
CA ILE A 48 -21.94 -6.78 10.99
C ILE A 48 -21.41 -6.28 9.64
N GLN A 49 -21.26 -4.97 9.49
CA GLN A 49 -20.64 -4.40 8.28
C GLN A 49 -19.17 -4.82 8.26
N ALA A 50 -18.82 -5.74 7.36
CA ALA A 50 -17.44 -6.23 7.21
C ALA A 50 -16.43 -5.09 7.01
N ALA A 51 -16.83 -4.02 6.32
CA ALA A 51 -16.02 -2.83 6.08
C ALA A 51 -15.65 -2.03 7.34
N SER A 52 -16.32 -2.25 8.49
CA SER A 52 -16.03 -1.56 9.75
C SER A 52 -15.30 -2.45 10.77
N LEU A 53 -15.01 -3.71 10.42
CA LEU A 53 -14.40 -4.66 11.35
C LEU A 53 -12.88 -4.42 11.45
N GLY A 54 -12.42 -3.95 12.60
CA GLY A 54 -11.00 -3.80 12.89
C GLY A 54 -10.30 -5.18 13.01
N TRP A 55 -9.01 -5.23 12.74
CA TRP A 55 -8.23 -6.46 12.88
C TRP A 55 -8.25 -7.03 14.32
N GLN A 56 -8.39 -6.18 15.34
CA GLN A 56 -8.52 -6.58 16.75
C GLN A 56 -9.80 -7.39 17.00
N ASP A 57 -10.86 -7.09 16.25
CA ASP A 57 -12.15 -7.79 16.36
C ASP A 57 -12.23 -9.00 15.43
N TYR A 58 -11.36 -9.06 14.43
CA TYR A 58 -11.29 -10.15 13.46
C TYR A 58 -10.44 -11.32 13.96
N PHE A 59 -9.21 -11.05 14.37
CA PHE A 59 -8.30 -12.05 14.91
C PHE A 59 -8.55 -12.29 16.40
N ALA A 60 -8.38 -13.53 16.86
CA ALA A 60 -8.62 -13.90 18.25
C ALA A 60 -7.33 -14.02 19.09
N ASP A 61 -6.19 -14.23 18.44
CA ASP A 61 -4.94 -14.59 19.10
C ASP A 61 -4.21 -13.35 19.66
N PRO A 62 -4.01 -13.23 21.00
CA PRO A 62 -3.28 -12.12 21.58
C PRO A 62 -1.82 -12.01 21.10
N ARG A 63 -1.18 -13.15 20.77
CA ARG A 63 0.18 -13.16 20.21
C ARG A 63 0.19 -12.53 18.82
N LEU A 64 -0.79 -12.85 17.98
CA LEU A 64 -0.95 -12.21 16.67
C LEU A 64 -1.22 -10.72 16.81
N HIS A 65 -2.08 -10.31 17.75
CA HIS A 65 -2.35 -8.89 18.02
C HIS A 65 -1.05 -8.15 18.31
N ARG A 66 -0.22 -8.69 19.21
CA ARG A 66 1.06 -8.05 19.56
C ARG A 66 2.03 -7.95 18.38
N LEU A 67 2.08 -8.98 17.55
CA LEU A 67 2.91 -8.97 16.32
C LEU A 67 2.43 -7.93 15.30
N ILE A 68 1.11 -7.80 15.11
CA ILE A 68 0.53 -6.78 14.24
C ILE A 68 0.85 -5.38 14.77
N GLU A 69 0.67 -5.11 16.06
CA GLU A 69 1.03 -3.82 16.68
C GLU A 69 2.48 -3.43 16.39
N ILE A 70 3.41 -4.35 16.66
CA ILE A 70 4.85 -4.10 16.41
C ILE A 70 5.11 -3.85 14.92
N ALA A 71 4.48 -4.63 14.04
CA ALA A 71 4.63 -4.44 12.60
C ALA A 71 4.11 -3.07 12.15
N LEU A 72 2.93 -2.65 12.64
CA LEU A 72 2.36 -1.34 12.30
C LEU A 72 3.21 -0.17 12.78
N GLU A 73 3.97 -0.35 13.87
CA GLU A 73 4.90 0.68 14.37
C GLU A 73 6.23 0.68 13.62
N ARG A 74 6.74 -0.48 13.18
CA ARG A 74 8.14 -0.64 12.79
C ARG A 74 8.37 -1.10 11.35
N ASN A 75 7.34 -1.61 10.68
CA ASN A 75 7.49 -2.14 9.33
C ASN A 75 8.02 -1.08 8.35
N THR A 76 9.02 -1.45 7.57
CA THR A 76 9.73 -0.56 6.63
C THR A 76 8.85 -0.10 5.48
N ASP A 77 7.99 -0.97 4.95
CA ASP A 77 7.14 -0.65 3.82
C ASP A 77 6.04 0.34 4.21
N LEU A 78 5.43 0.14 5.39
CA LEU A 78 4.43 1.06 5.93
C LEU A 78 5.05 2.43 6.24
N ARG A 79 6.25 2.44 6.82
CA ARG A 79 7.00 3.67 7.08
C ARG A 79 7.34 4.41 5.78
N THR A 80 7.79 3.67 4.77
CA THR A 80 8.08 4.24 3.44
C THR A 80 6.82 4.82 2.80
N ALA A 81 5.68 4.11 2.86
CA ALA A 81 4.41 4.62 2.36
C ALA A 81 3.95 5.89 3.10
N ALA A 82 4.14 5.96 4.42
CA ALA A 82 3.83 7.15 5.22
C ALA A 82 4.73 8.34 4.83
N LEU A 83 6.03 8.14 4.68
CA LEU A 83 6.98 9.17 4.25
C LEU A 83 6.69 9.66 2.82
N ASN A 84 6.29 8.77 1.91
CA ASN A 84 5.88 9.16 0.56
C ASN A 84 4.62 10.04 0.59
N ALA A 85 3.64 9.73 1.44
CA ALA A 85 2.47 10.59 1.61
C ALA A 85 2.86 11.97 2.19
N GLU A 86 3.79 12.03 3.14
CA GLU A 86 4.32 13.30 3.64
C GLU A 86 5.07 14.10 2.57
N ALA A 87 5.92 13.45 1.79
CA ALA A 87 6.64 14.11 0.68
C ALA A 87 5.66 14.73 -0.32
N LEU A 88 4.58 14.02 -0.69
CA LEU A 88 3.54 14.54 -1.58
C LEU A 88 2.69 15.63 -0.92
N ARG A 89 2.51 15.61 0.39
CA ARG A 89 1.89 16.71 1.14
C ARG A 89 2.73 17.99 1.03
N GLU A 90 4.05 17.89 1.21
CA GLU A 90 4.93 19.03 1.07
C GLU A 90 5.01 19.51 -0.41
N GLN A 91 5.00 18.59 -1.37
CA GLN A 91 4.89 18.94 -2.79
C GLN A 91 3.58 19.68 -3.11
N TYR A 92 2.45 19.28 -2.53
CA TYR A 92 1.21 20.04 -2.59
C TYR A 92 1.35 21.44 -2.02
N ARG A 93 2.04 21.59 -0.86
CA ARG A 93 2.31 22.91 -0.25
C ARG A 93 3.16 23.80 -1.15
N ILE A 94 4.19 23.25 -1.79
CA ILE A 94 5.01 23.94 -2.78
C ILE A 94 4.14 24.41 -3.95
N THR A 95 3.31 23.54 -4.49
CA THR A 95 2.41 23.90 -5.60
C THR A 95 1.37 24.94 -5.18
N ARG A 96 0.85 24.83 -3.95
CA ARG A 96 -0.09 25.80 -3.37
C ARG A 96 0.55 27.19 -3.20
N ALA A 97 1.84 27.24 -2.89
CA ALA A 97 2.56 28.53 -2.75
C ALA A 97 2.55 29.33 -4.06
N ASN A 98 2.47 28.69 -5.23
CA ASN A 98 2.36 29.35 -6.52
C ASN A 98 1.05 30.14 -6.72
N LEU A 99 0.06 29.97 -5.83
CA LEU A 99 -1.16 30.80 -5.81
C LEU A 99 -0.90 32.21 -5.25
N PHE A 100 0.28 32.47 -4.66
CA PHE A 100 0.64 33.72 -4.04
C PHE A 100 1.95 34.26 -4.64
N PRO A 101 2.14 35.60 -4.65
CA PRO A 101 3.37 36.18 -5.13
C PRO A 101 4.55 35.86 -4.19
N THR A 102 5.68 35.49 -4.78
CA THR A 102 6.93 35.32 -4.03
C THR A 102 7.64 36.68 -3.89
N VAL A 103 7.85 37.10 -2.67
CA VAL A 103 8.62 38.32 -2.35
C VAL A 103 10.07 37.94 -2.05
N ALA A 104 11.02 38.53 -2.77
CA ALA A 104 12.45 38.28 -2.58
C ALA A 104 13.22 39.55 -2.37
N GLY A 105 14.22 39.51 -1.48
CA GLY A 105 15.25 40.53 -1.39
C GLY A 105 16.27 40.33 -2.52
N LYS A 106 16.58 41.38 -3.23
CA LYS A 106 17.57 41.39 -4.31
C LYS A 106 18.60 42.46 -4.07
N GLY A 107 19.87 42.12 -4.27
CA GLY A 107 20.98 43.06 -4.34
C GLY A 107 21.77 42.79 -5.61
N SER A 108 22.13 43.79 -6.35
CA SER A 108 22.98 43.68 -7.52
C SER A 108 23.98 44.82 -7.61
N GLY A 109 25.17 44.51 -8.10
CA GLY A 109 26.19 45.49 -8.47
C GLY A 109 26.70 45.17 -9.87
N THR A 110 26.77 46.16 -10.71
CA THR A 110 27.33 46.01 -12.08
C THR A 110 28.44 47.05 -12.22
N HIS A 111 29.61 46.59 -12.66
CA HIS A 111 30.73 47.41 -13.04
C HIS A 111 31.13 47.01 -14.45
N GLN A 112 30.87 47.87 -15.44
CA GLN A 112 30.98 47.54 -16.85
C GLN A 112 31.78 48.62 -17.59
N ARG A 113 32.73 48.21 -18.41
CA ARG A 113 33.38 49.05 -19.40
C ARG A 113 32.74 48.84 -20.77
N THR A 114 32.14 49.88 -21.31
CA THR A 114 31.55 49.84 -22.66
C THR A 114 32.58 50.34 -23.66
N ALA A 115 32.76 49.63 -24.77
CA ALA A 115 33.72 50.00 -25.83
C ALA A 115 33.33 51.35 -26.47
N ALA A 116 34.31 52.05 -27.05
CA ALA A 116 34.13 53.38 -27.61
C ALA A 116 33.05 53.40 -28.72
N ASP A 117 33.00 52.39 -29.58
CA ASP A 117 32.00 52.29 -30.66
C ASP A 117 30.55 52.18 -30.18
N LEU A 118 30.36 51.61 -28.99
CA LEU A 118 29.04 51.46 -28.36
C LEU A 118 28.68 52.62 -27.41
N ALA A 119 29.64 53.46 -27.07
CA ALA A 119 29.53 54.56 -26.10
C ALA A 119 29.72 55.94 -26.73
N GLY A 120 29.43 56.10 -28.03
CA GLY A 120 29.49 57.38 -28.72
C GLY A 120 30.92 57.92 -28.97
N GLY A 121 31.91 57.04 -29.17
CA GLY A 121 33.26 57.40 -29.55
C GLY A 121 34.29 57.44 -28.42
N ARG A 122 33.88 57.26 -27.15
CA ARG A 122 34.76 57.15 -25.97
C ARG A 122 34.34 55.96 -25.10
N ALA A 123 35.30 55.12 -24.70
CA ALA A 123 35.03 54.08 -23.75
C ALA A 123 34.52 54.66 -22.41
N ALA A 124 33.42 54.15 -21.91
CA ALA A 124 32.79 54.57 -20.65
C ALA A 124 32.79 53.44 -19.63
N ILE A 125 33.03 53.77 -18.36
CA ILE A 125 32.83 52.86 -17.24
C ILE A 125 31.50 53.25 -16.60
N THR A 126 30.62 52.28 -16.46
CA THR A 126 29.32 52.44 -15.80
C THR A 126 29.26 51.55 -14.59
N GLU A 127 28.92 52.13 -13.45
CA GLU A 127 28.65 51.42 -12.21
C GLU A 127 27.16 51.56 -11.89
N SER A 128 26.56 50.50 -11.34
CA SER A 128 25.17 50.53 -10.88
C SER A 128 25.04 49.55 -9.73
N TYR A 129 24.53 50.01 -8.63
CA TYR A 129 24.25 49.24 -7.43
C TYR A 129 22.76 49.35 -7.11
N SER A 130 22.12 48.25 -6.77
CA SER A 130 20.73 48.28 -6.33
C SER A 130 20.48 47.29 -5.21
N VAL A 131 19.58 47.63 -4.30
CA VAL A 131 19.08 46.75 -3.25
C VAL A 131 17.58 47.02 -3.04
N GLY A 132 16.79 45.95 -2.83
CA GLY A 132 15.36 46.12 -2.62
C GLY A 132 14.62 44.83 -2.43
N LEU A 133 13.31 44.99 -2.29
CA LEU A 133 12.35 43.86 -2.27
C LEU A 133 11.60 43.87 -3.60
N GLY A 134 11.27 42.68 -4.08
CA GLY A 134 10.52 42.60 -5.32
C GLY A 134 9.74 41.27 -5.47
N VAL A 135 8.69 41.35 -6.25
CA VAL A 135 7.95 40.23 -6.77
C VAL A 135 8.36 40.04 -8.22
N SER A 136 8.76 38.81 -8.59
CA SER A 136 9.19 38.52 -9.95
C SER A 136 8.17 37.55 -10.59
N ALA A 137 7.60 38.00 -11.74
CA ALA A 137 6.82 37.15 -12.63
C ALA A 137 5.65 36.38 -11.95
N TYR A 138 4.92 37.04 -11.06
CA TYR A 138 3.69 36.43 -10.49
C TYR A 138 2.58 36.38 -11.55
N GLU A 139 2.18 35.17 -11.96
CA GLU A 139 1.09 34.96 -12.90
C GLU A 139 -0.26 35.04 -12.17
N LEU A 140 -1.12 35.95 -12.58
CA LEU A 140 -2.50 36.05 -12.09
C LEU A 140 -3.33 34.87 -12.58
N ASP A 141 -3.89 34.10 -11.67
CA ASP A 141 -4.67 32.89 -12.01
C ASP A 141 -6.12 33.22 -12.39
N LEU A 142 -6.30 33.95 -13.48
CA LEU A 142 -7.63 34.35 -13.95
C LEU A 142 -8.43 33.16 -14.51
N PHE A 143 -7.77 32.24 -15.18
CA PHE A 143 -8.40 31.09 -15.87
C PHE A 143 -8.22 29.77 -15.13
N GLY A 144 -7.72 29.78 -13.90
CA GLY A 144 -7.62 28.62 -13.03
C GLY A 144 -6.51 27.65 -13.37
N LYS A 145 -5.44 28.07 -14.06
CA LYS A 145 -4.26 27.23 -14.34
C LYS A 145 -3.54 26.82 -13.06
N ALA A 146 -3.21 27.80 -12.21
CA ALA A 146 -2.53 27.53 -10.95
C ALA A 146 -3.44 26.76 -9.97
N ARG A 147 -4.73 27.08 -9.91
CA ARG A 147 -5.74 26.32 -9.14
C ARG A 147 -5.90 24.89 -9.63
N SER A 148 -5.86 24.65 -10.95
CA SER A 148 -5.93 23.30 -11.52
C SER A 148 -4.70 22.48 -11.16
N ASN A 149 -3.51 23.05 -11.25
CA ASN A 149 -2.26 22.40 -10.84
C ASN A 149 -2.25 22.12 -9.33
N ASN A 150 -2.73 23.05 -8.52
CA ASN A 150 -2.87 22.85 -7.08
C ASN A 150 -3.87 21.74 -6.75
N ARG A 151 -5.00 21.65 -7.47
CA ARG A 151 -5.96 20.56 -7.30
C ARG A 151 -5.35 19.23 -7.72
N ALA A 152 -4.60 19.16 -8.82
CA ALA A 152 -3.89 17.96 -9.24
C ALA A 152 -2.88 17.49 -8.18
N ALA A 153 -2.10 18.41 -7.60
CA ALA A 153 -1.17 18.09 -6.53
C ALA A 153 -1.88 17.61 -5.24
N LEU A 154 -3.03 18.19 -4.90
CA LEU A 154 -3.86 17.74 -3.77
C LEU A 154 -4.39 16.31 -4.00
N GLU A 155 -4.88 16.01 -5.19
CA GLU A 155 -5.37 14.66 -5.52
C GLU A 155 -4.21 13.64 -5.51
N SER A 156 -3.01 14.04 -5.93
CA SER A 156 -1.80 13.21 -5.82
C SER A 156 -1.45 12.88 -4.35
N TYR A 157 -1.59 13.86 -3.45
CA TYR A 157 -1.45 13.62 -2.00
C TYR A 157 -2.50 12.64 -1.48
N PHE A 158 -3.77 12.83 -1.83
CA PHE A 158 -4.85 11.92 -1.41
C PHE A 158 -4.69 10.50 -1.98
N ASN A 159 -4.21 10.37 -3.22
CA ASN A 159 -3.83 9.08 -3.80
C ASN A 159 -2.80 8.36 -2.91
N SER A 160 -1.72 9.06 -2.54
CA SER A 160 -0.67 8.46 -1.70
C SER A 160 -1.15 8.13 -0.29
N THR A 161 -2.08 8.92 0.26
CA THR A 161 -2.71 8.62 1.56
C THR A 161 -3.53 7.33 1.48
N ALA A 162 -4.32 7.17 0.43
CA ALA A 162 -5.09 5.95 0.19
C ALA A 162 -4.17 4.75 -0.08
N ALA A 163 -3.09 4.94 -0.83
CA ALA A 163 -2.07 3.91 -1.05
C ALA A 163 -1.40 3.46 0.26
N ARG A 164 -1.09 4.39 1.18
CA ARG A 164 -0.61 4.05 2.53
C ARG A 164 -1.62 3.18 3.29
N ASP A 165 -2.91 3.50 3.22
CA ASP A 165 -3.97 2.73 3.88
C ASP A 165 -4.09 1.32 3.26
N ALA A 166 -3.89 1.16 1.95
CA ALA A 166 -3.80 -0.14 1.29
C ALA A 166 -2.59 -0.96 1.75
N VAL A 167 -1.43 -0.31 1.94
CA VAL A 167 -0.23 -0.94 2.51
C VAL A 167 -0.50 -1.39 3.94
N HIS A 168 -1.17 -0.58 4.76
CA HIS A 168 -1.55 -0.95 6.13
C HIS A 168 -2.34 -2.26 6.17
N LEU A 169 -3.40 -2.40 5.36
CA LEU A 169 -4.19 -3.65 5.26
C LEU A 169 -3.32 -4.82 4.78
N THR A 170 -2.44 -4.58 3.82
CA THR A 170 -1.53 -5.59 3.29
C THR A 170 -0.56 -6.09 4.36
N ILE A 171 0.00 -5.20 5.19
CA ILE A 171 0.91 -5.59 6.28
C ILE A 171 0.17 -6.40 7.34
N VAL A 172 -1.05 -6.00 7.74
CA VAL A 172 -1.86 -6.77 8.69
C VAL A 172 -2.09 -8.20 8.18
N ALA A 173 -2.53 -8.36 6.93
CA ALA A 173 -2.74 -9.67 6.32
C ALA A 173 -1.44 -10.48 6.18
N SER A 174 -0.34 -9.84 5.81
CA SER A 174 0.97 -10.50 5.65
C SER A 174 1.53 -11.00 6.99
N VAL A 175 1.42 -10.20 8.05
CA VAL A 175 1.81 -10.61 9.41
C VAL A 175 0.96 -11.79 9.89
N ALA A 176 -0.36 -11.74 9.65
CA ALA A 176 -1.26 -12.83 10.01
C ALA A 176 -0.88 -14.13 9.29
N LYS A 177 -0.65 -14.09 7.97
CA LYS A 177 -0.23 -15.26 7.19
C LYS A 177 1.12 -15.81 7.64
N ALA A 178 2.11 -14.94 7.86
CA ALA A 178 3.43 -15.36 8.34
C ALA A 178 3.36 -15.97 9.74
N TYR A 179 2.50 -15.44 10.61
CA TYR A 179 2.23 -16.01 11.93
C TYR A 179 1.55 -17.39 11.84
N PHE A 180 0.54 -17.53 10.99
CA PHE A 180 -0.11 -18.84 10.78
C PHE A 180 0.87 -19.88 10.22
N ASN A 181 1.77 -19.47 9.33
CA ASN A 181 2.83 -20.34 8.82
C ASN A 181 3.84 -20.72 9.93
N GLU A 182 4.20 -19.80 10.82
CA GLU A 182 5.05 -20.12 12.00
C GLU A 182 4.37 -21.14 12.92
N ARG A 183 3.08 -20.95 13.22
CA ARG A 183 2.29 -21.88 14.03
C ARG A 183 2.15 -23.24 13.36
N TYR A 184 1.91 -23.26 12.04
CA TYR A 184 1.89 -24.48 11.25
C TYR A 184 3.22 -25.22 11.29
N ALA A 185 4.32 -24.51 11.08
CA ALA A 185 5.66 -25.11 11.10
C ALA A 185 6.02 -25.68 12.50
N GLU A 186 5.59 -25.00 13.58
CA GLU A 186 5.74 -25.53 14.94
C GLU A 186 4.93 -26.82 15.17
N GLU A 187 3.68 -26.89 14.70
CA GLU A 187 2.87 -28.09 14.82
C GLU A 187 3.37 -29.23 13.93
N ALA A 188 3.85 -28.91 12.71
CA ALA A 188 4.47 -29.88 11.80
C ALA A 188 5.78 -30.46 12.42
N MET A 189 6.58 -29.61 13.06
CA MET A 189 7.78 -30.08 13.80
C MET A 189 7.40 -31.03 14.94
N LYS A 190 6.38 -30.69 15.74
CA LYS A 190 5.88 -31.59 16.82
C LYS A 190 5.37 -32.91 16.26
N LEU A 191 4.66 -32.89 15.12
CA LEU A 191 4.20 -34.10 14.44
C LEU A 191 5.37 -34.97 13.98
N ALA A 192 6.38 -34.39 13.32
CA ALA A 192 7.59 -35.10 12.90
C ALA A 192 8.38 -35.68 14.11
N GLN A 193 8.49 -34.92 15.20
CA GLN A 193 9.12 -35.38 16.45
C GLN A 193 8.40 -36.60 17.05
N ASN A 194 7.07 -36.59 17.06
CA ASN A 194 6.29 -37.70 17.54
C ASN A 194 6.46 -38.95 16.66
N VAL A 195 6.53 -38.78 15.33
CA VAL A 195 6.82 -39.88 14.41
C VAL A 195 8.20 -40.46 14.65
N LEU A 196 9.24 -39.61 14.77
CA LEU A 196 10.60 -40.05 15.10
C LEU A 196 10.63 -40.86 16.39
N LYS A 197 10.03 -40.37 17.47
CA LYS A 197 9.92 -41.07 18.73
C LYS A 197 9.23 -42.43 18.61
N THR A 198 8.17 -42.52 17.87
CA THR A 198 7.44 -43.80 17.60
C THR A 198 8.34 -44.78 16.83
N ARG A 199 9.06 -44.31 15.80
CA ARG A 199 10.00 -45.09 15.01
C ARG A 199 11.14 -45.64 15.87
N GLU A 200 11.71 -44.84 16.77
CA GLU A 200 12.73 -45.27 17.73
C GLU A 200 12.22 -46.39 18.64
N GLN A 201 10.98 -46.28 19.15
CA GLN A 201 10.34 -47.32 19.96
C GLN A 201 10.14 -48.62 19.19
N THR A 202 9.65 -48.51 17.95
CA THR A 202 9.47 -49.66 17.07
C THR A 202 10.79 -50.37 16.74
N TYR A 203 11.85 -49.60 16.50
CA TYR A 203 13.20 -50.11 16.24
C TYR A 203 13.75 -50.88 17.43
N ARG A 204 13.67 -50.31 18.66
CA ARG A 204 14.09 -50.98 19.87
C ARG A 204 13.41 -52.35 20.07
N LEU A 205 12.08 -52.40 19.80
CA LEU A 205 11.34 -53.68 19.83
C LEU A 205 11.83 -54.63 18.74
N SER A 206 12.10 -54.12 17.53
CA SER A 206 12.64 -54.95 16.43
C SER A 206 14.03 -55.49 16.71
N GLN A 207 14.91 -54.71 17.38
CA GLN A 207 16.21 -55.21 17.86
C GLN A 207 16.05 -56.39 18.84
N LEU A 208 15.10 -56.32 19.77
CA LEU A 208 14.83 -57.40 20.69
C LEU A 208 14.31 -58.66 20.00
N LYS A 209 13.35 -58.50 19.05
CA LYS A 209 12.80 -59.58 18.22
C LYS A 209 13.89 -60.23 17.35
N HIS A 210 14.79 -59.47 16.77
CA HIS A 210 15.93 -59.98 15.99
C HIS A 210 16.90 -60.82 16.85
N LYS A 211 17.28 -60.28 18.04
CA LYS A 211 18.09 -61.06 18.99
C LYS A 211 17.44 -62.35 19.42
N ALA A 212 16.10 -62.41 19.49
CA ALA A 212 15.33 -63.61 19.79
C ALA A 212 15.10 -64.49 18.56
N GLY A 213 15.63 -64.15 17.38
CA GLY A 213 15.45 -64.91 16.14
C GLY A 213 14.06 -64.85 15.53
N VAL A 214 13.20 -63.90 15.96
CA VAL A 214 11.81 -63.76 15.54
C VAL A 214 11.66 -62.98 14.21
N ILE A 215 12.58 -62.08 13.90
CA ILE A 215 12.59 -61.29 12.66
C ILE A 215 13.94 -61.39 11.95
N SER A 216 13.93 -61.17 10.63
CA SER A 216 15.14 -61.21 9.80
C SER A 216 16.05 -59.99 9.95
N ALA A 217 17.32 -60.12 9.54
CA ALA A 217 18.25 -59.00 9.47
C ALA A 217 17.75 -57.94 8.44
N VAL A 218 17.04 -58.34 7.37
CA VAL A 218 16.43 -57.44 6.40
C VAL A 218 15.40 -56.53 7.07
N ASP A 219 14.50 -57.09 7.87
CA ASP A 219 13.47 -56.34 8.61
C ASP A 219 14.11 -55.32 9.55
N LEU A 220 15.21 -55.74 10.25
CA LEU A 220 15.93 -54.81 11.15
C LEU A 220 16.57 -53.64 10.39
N ARG A 221 17.23 -53.91 9.25
CA ARG A 221 17.82 -52.83 8.42
C ARG A 221 16.74 -51.88 7.82
N GLN A 222 15.58 -52.41 7.50
CA GLN A 222 14.45 -51.58 7.07
C GLN A 222 14.00 -50.62 8.18
N GLN A 223 13.89 -51.11 9.43
CA GLN A 223 13.57 -50.22 10.58
C GLN A 223 14.63 -49.16 10.81
N GLU A 224 15.93 -49.50 10.65
CA GLU A 224 17.03 -48.58 10.76
C GLU A 224 16.95 -47.45 9.69
N ALA A 225 16.65 -47.81 8.45
CA ALA A 225 16.44 -46.84 7.38
C ALA A 225 15.23 -45.88 7.63
N LEU A 226 14.17 -46.40 8.27
CA LEU A 226 12.98 -45.61 8.63
C LEU A 226 13.27 -44.60 9.75
N ILE A 227 14.11 -44.89 10.72
CA ILE A 227 14.55 -43.93 11.72
C ILE A 227 15.37 -42.83 11.06
N ALA A 228 16.32 -43.17 10.19
CA ALA A 228 17.12 -42.19 9.48
C ALA A 228 16.27 -41.24 8.63
N SER A 229 15.22 -41.76 7.96
CA SER A 229 14.25 -40.96 7.25
C SER A 229 13.46 -40.03 8.18
N ALA A 230 12.94 -40.55 9.30
CA ALA A 230 12.18 -39.74 10.26
C ALA A 230 13.05 -38.65 10.93
N GLN A 231 14.34 -38.93 11.16
CA GLN A 231 15.29 -37.91 11.62
C GLN A 231 15.47 -36.80 10.58
N ALA A 232 15.66 -37.15 9.33
CA ALA A 232 15.79 -36.17 8.25
C ALA A 232 14.53 -35.29 8.08
N ASP A 233 13.34 -35.90 8.23
CA ASP A 233 12.05 -35.20 8.20
C ASP A 233 11.93 -34.22 9.40
N TYR A 234 12.35 -34.66 10.60
CA TYR A 234 12.34 -33.80 11.79
C TYR A 234 13.29 -32.61 11.63
N GLU A 235 14.55 -32.82 11.18
CA GLU A 235 15.49 -31.71 10.92
C GLU A 235 14.97 -30.75 9.85
N THR A 236 14.28 -31.27 8.83
CA THR A 236 13.62 -30.43 7.83
C THR A 236 12.51 -29.59 8.46
N ALA A 237 11.72 -30.14 9.37
CA ALA A 237 10.66 -29.41 10.07
C ALA A 237 11.24 -28.36 11.02
N VAL A 238 12.34 -28.64 11.73
CA VAL A 238 13.09 -27.66 12.54
C VAL A 238 13.55 -26.49 11.67
N LYS A 239 14.19 -26.77 10.53
CA LYS A 239 14.62 -25.74 9.58
C LYS A 239 13.44 -24.86 9.13
N ASN A 240 12.32 -25.47 8.74
CA ASN A 240 11.13 -24.74 8.24
C ASN A 240 10.56 -23.82 9.35
N ARG A 241 10.52 -24.28 10.60
CA ARG A 241 10.10 -23.46 11.74
C ARG A 241 11.00 -22.24 11.93
N GLU A 242 12.32 -22.42 11.90
CA GLU A 242 13.24 -21.29 12.07
C GLU A 242 13.15 -20.31 10.90
N GLN A 243 12.96 -20.79 9.66
CA GLN A 243 12.74 -19.92 8.50
C GLN A 243 11.43 -19.13 8.61
N ALA A 244 10.35 -19.74 9.10
CA ALA A 244 9.08 -19.04 9.34
C ALA A 244 9.22 -17.94 10.41
N ARG A 245 10.00 -18.19 11.48
CA ARG A 245 10.34 -17.18 12.50
C ARG A 245 11.16 -16.02 11.93
N ASN A 246 12.13 -16.34 11.08
CA ASN A 246 12.91 -15.29 10.39
C ASN A 246 12.04 -14.42 9.49
N ALA A 247 11.10 -15.02 8.76
CA ALA A 247 10.15 -14.28 7.93
C ALA A 247 9.28 -13.31 8.76
N LEU A 248 8.78 -13.74 9.92
CA LEU A 248 8.08 -12.86 10.86
C LEU A 248 8.96 -11.72 11.36
N SER A 249 10.23 -12.01 11.73
CA SER A 249 11.17 -11.00 12.21
C SER A 249 11.41 -9.90 11.17
N VAL A 250 11.43 -10.23 9.88
CA VAL A 250 11.54 -9.25 8.80
C VAL A 250 10.29 -8.36 8.74
N LEU A 251 9.09 -8.94 8.85
CA LEU A 251 7.83 -8.17 8.79
C LEU A 251 7.66 -7.20 9.96
N ILE A 252 8.10 -7.61 11.17
CA ILE A 252 8.05 -6.75 12.37
C ILE A 252 9.31 -5.86 12.51
N ASN A 253 10.28 -5.99 11.58
CA ASN A 253 11.55 -5.26 11.56
C ASN A 253 12.33 -5.32 12.87
N GLN A 254 12.31 -6.48 13.55
CA GLN A 254 13.11 -6.78 14.75
C GLN A 254 13.11 -8.27 15.03
N PRO A 255 14.03 -8.80 15.88
CA PRO A 255 13.91 -10.16 16.41
C PRO A 255 12.57 -10.38 17.13
N LEU A 256 12.04 -11.60 17.07
CA LEU A 256 10.82 -11.93 17.81
C LEU A 256 11.04 -11.72 19.31
N PRO A 257 10.20 -10.93 19.99
CA PRO A 257 10.30 -10.72 21.43
C PRO A 257 10.11 -12.04 22.21
N ASP A 258 10.87 -12.21 23.29
CA ASP A 258 10.77 -13.40 24.16
C ASP A 258 9.51 -13.38 25.05
N ASP A 259 8.94 -12.20 25.28
CA ASP A 259 7.78 -11.93 26.15
C ASP A 259 6.44 -12.01 25.41
N LEU A 260 6.40 -12.54 24.17
CA LEU A 260 5.17 -12.70 23.44
C LEU A 260 4.19 -13.61 24.17
N PRO A 261 2.87 -13.28 24.20
CA PRO A 261 1.83 -14.14 24.76
C PRO A 261 1.86 -15.54 24.16
N ALA A 262 1.38 -16.53 24.89
CA ALA A 262 1.18 -17.88 24.34
C ALA A 262 0.19 -17.82 23.18
N GLY A 263 0.57 -18.39 22.03
CA GLY A 263 -0.29 -18.43 20.86
C GLY A 263 -1.45 -19.42 21.02
N LEU A 264 -2.59 -19.08 20.43
CA LEU A 264 -3.75 -19.97 20.39
C LEU A 264 -3.53 -21.13 19.38
N PRO A 265 -4.22 -22.26 19.54
CA PRO A 265 -4.25 -23.33 18.54
C PRO A 265 -4.74 -22.82 17.18
N LEU A 266 -4.27 -23.43 16.09
CA LEU A 266 -4.69 -23.07 14.70
C LEU A 266 -6.23 -23.10 14.49
N SER A 267 -6.96 -23.85 15.31
CA SER A 267 -8.43 -23.90 15.25
C SER A 267 -9.14 -22.70 15.88
N ARG A 268 -8.45 -21.81 16.60
CA ARG A 268 -9.05 -20.70 17.35
C ARG A 268 -8.45 -19.34 17.00
N GLN A 269 -8.06 -19.13 15.76
CA GLN A 269 -7.35 -17.93 15.33
C GLN A 269 -8.27 -16.73 15.03
N PHE A 270 -9.58 -16.96 14.86
CA PHE A 270 -10.55 -15.93 14.50
C PHE A 270 -11.68 -15.84 15.52
N LYS A 271 -12.11 -14.60 15.84
CA LYS A 271 -13.31 -14.32 16.64
C LYS A 271 -14.58 -14.55 15.83
N VAL A 272 -14.50 -14.29 14.52
CA VAL A 272 -15.62 -14.38 13.58
C VAL A 272 -15.44 -15.64 12.75
N SER A 273 -16.29 -16.63 12.95
CA SER A 273 -16.25 -17.90 12.21
C SER A 273 -16.78 -17.76 10.78
N ARG A 274 -17.60 -16.76 10.50
CA ARG A 274 -18.10 -16.38 9.18
C ARG A 274 -18.16 -14.87 9.11
N LEU A 275 -17.46 -14.26 8.17
CA LEU A 275 -17.74 -12.87 7.83
C LEU A 275 -19.17 -12.80 7.35
N PRO A 276 -19.99 -11.92 7.93
CA PRO A 276 -21.29 -11.62 7.35
C PRO A 276 -20.99 -10.96 6.01
N ALA A 277 -21.33 -11.63 4.99
CA ALA A 277 -21.47 -11.08 3.69
C ALA A 277 -22.87 -10.44 3.65
N GLY A 278 -23.10 -9.52 2.98
CA GLY A 278 -24.10 -8.51 2.67
C GLY A 278 -23.31 -7.44 1.99
N LEU A 279 -22.21 -7.89 1.35
CA LEU A 279 -21.32 -7.02 0.61
C LEU A 279 -22.05 -6.68 -0.70
N THR A 280 -22.77 -5.55 -0.70
CA THR A 280 -23.10 -4.91 -1.97
C THR A 280 -21.79 -4.44 -2.60
N SER A 281 -21.72 -4.39 -3.92
CA SER A 281 -20.57 -3.85 -4.67
C SER A 281 -20.15 -2.45 -4.19
N ASP A 282 -21.06 -1.71 -3.56
CA ASP A 282 -20.81 -0.37 -2.99
C ASP A 282 -19.77 -0.38 -1.85
N VAL A 283 -19.64 -1.48 -1.11
CA VAL A 283 -18.60 -1.62 -0.07
C VAL A 283 -17.20 -1.57 -0.68
N LEU A 284 -17.04 -2.07 -1.90
CA LEU A 284 -15.75 -2.05 -2.60
C LEU A 284 -15.26 -0.63 -2.87
N LEU A 285 -16.17 0.35 -3.06
CA LEU A 285 -15.81 1.75 -3.29
C LEU A 285 -15.06 2.38 -2.11
N ASN A 286 -15.19 1.80 -0.91
CA ASN A 286 -14.45 2.25 0.28
C ASN A 286 -13.05 1.66 0.38
N ARG A 287 -12.68 0.70 -0.46
CA ARG A 287 -11.33 0.10 -0.45
C ARG A 287 -10.26 1.16 -0.73
N PRO A 288 -9.16 1.14 0.02
CA PRO A 288 -8.10 2.14 -0.16
C PRO A 288 -7.45 2.12 -1.56
N ASP A 289 -7.32 0.96 -2.19
CA ASP A 289 -6.76 0.82 -3.54
C ASP A 289 -7.68 1.43 -4.62
N ILE A 290 -9.00 1.27 -4.49
CA ILE A 290 -9.99 1.91 -5.38
C ILE A 290 -10.01 3.42 -5.16
N ARG A 291 -9.95 3.87 -3.90
CA ARG A 291 -9.84 5.31 -3.58
C ARG A 291 -8.56 5.92 -4.15
N ALA A 292 -7.43 5.20 -4.10
CA ALA A 292 -6.20 5.63 -4.74
C ALA A 292 -6.36 5.80 -6.26
N ALA A 293 -6.97 4.82 -6.94
CA ALA A 293 -7.26 4.90 -8.37
C ALA A 293 -8.20 6.06 -8.71
N GLU A 294 -9.23 6.31 -7.89
CA GLU A 294 -10.16 7.43 -8.05
C GLU A 294 -9.45 8.79 -7.91
N HIS A 295 -8.54 8.93 -6.93
CA HIS A 295 -7.74 10.14 -6.77
C HIS A 295 -6.79 10.37 -7.96
N SER A 296 -6.23 9.31 -8.57
CA SER A 296 -5.45 9.41 -9.81
C SER A 296 -6.31 9.91 -10.98
N LEU A 297 -7.55 9.47 -11.07
CA LEU A 297 -8.50 9.95 -12.08
C LEU A 297 -8.86 11.43 -11.86
N LYS A 298 -9.13 11.84 -10.62
CA LYS A 298 -9.40 13.24 -10.24
C LYS A 298 -8.19 14.13 -10.52
N GLN A 299 -6.98 13.66 -10.30
CA GLN A 299 -5.74 14.34 -10.65
C GLN A 299 -5.65 14.57 -12.17
N ALA A 300 -5.89 13.55 -12.97
CA ALA A 300 -5.85 13.66 -14.43
C ALA A 300 -6.94 14.61 -14.94
N ASN A 301 -8.14 14.59 -14.33
CA ASN A 301 -9.22 15.52 -14.63
C ASN A 301 -8.82 16.99 -14.33
N ALA A 302 -8.12 17.23 -13.21
CA ALA A 302 -7.60 18.55 -12.87
C ALA A 302 -6.56 19.06 -13.90
N ASN A 303 -5.71 18.17 -14.41
CA ASN A 303 -4.71 18.49 -15.43
C ASN A 303 -5.35 18.95 -16.76
N ILE A 304 -6.56 18.46 -17.10
CA ILE A 304 -7.32 18.99 -18.25
C ILE A 304 -7.64 20.48 -18.05
N GLY A 305 -8.00 20.87 -16.81
CA GLY A 305 -8.23 22.27 -16.46
C GLY A 305 -7.02 23.16 -16.71
N ALA A 306 -5.84 22.71 -16.31
CA ALA A 306 -4.59 23.42 -16.56
C ALA A 306 -4.28 23.54 -18.08
N ALA A 307 -4.48 22.46 -18.84
CA ALA A 307 -4.29 22.46 -20.29
C ALA A 307 -5.29 23.36 -21.04
N ARG A 308 -6.54 23.43 -20.58
CA ARG A 308 -7.55 24.38 -21.11
C ARG A 308 -7.18 25.82 -20.79
N ALA A 309 -6.74 26.10 -19.58
CA ALA A 309 -6.35 27.44 -19.16
C ALA A 309 -5.17 27.99 -19.99
N ALA A 310 -4.30 27.14 -20.52
CA ALA A 310 -3.18 27.54 -21.35
C ALA A 310 -3.55 28.18 -22.71
N PHE A 311 -4.79 28.05 -23.15
CA PHE A 311 -5.30 28.73 -24.37
C PHE A 311 -5.62 30.20 -24.14
N PHE A 312 -5.74 30.61 -22.89
CA PHE A 312 -6.13 31.98 -22.52
C PHE A 312 -4.90 32.86 -22.23
N PRO A 313 -5.08 34.21 -22.29
CA PRO A 313 -3.98 35.12 -21.94
C PRO A 313 -3.44 34.89 -20.54
N SER A 314 -2.13 34.90 -20.41
CA SER A 314 -1.47 34.96 -19.09
C SER A 314 -1.07 36.40 -18.76
N ILE A 315 -1.39 36.85 -17.55
CA ILE A 315 -1.02 38.17 -17.02
C ILE A 315 -0.01 37.95 -15.92
N THR A 316 1.20 38.49 -16.14
CA THR A 316 2.29 38.37 -15.19
C THR A 316 2.57 39.73 -14.56
N LEU A 317 2.67 39.80 -13.25
CA LEU A 317 3.01 40.98 -12.48
C LEU A 317 4.46 40.89 -11.99
N THR A 318 5.23 41.92 -12.30
CA THR A 318 6.56 42.13 -11.73
C THR A 318 6.57 43.52 -11.02
N GLY A 319 7.09 43.55 -9.81
CA GLY A 319 7.16 44.78 -9.05
C GLY A 319 8.35 44.77 -8.13
N SER A 320 8.95 45.96 -7.91
CA SER A 320 10.04 46.11 -6.98
C SER A 320 10.01 47.48 -6.30
N VAL A 321 10.55 47.53 -5.09
CA VAL A 321 10.79 48.75 -4.33
C VAL A 321 12.15 48.65 -3.66
N GLY A 322 12.94 49.72 -3.70
CA GLY A 322 14.29 49.64 -3.16
C GLY A 322 15.06 50.95 -3.31
N SER A 323 16.37 50.85 -3.38
CA SER A 323 17.26 51.95 -3.63
C SER A 323 18.28 51.58 -4.70
N ALA A 324 18.68 52.55 -5.53
CA ALA A 324 19.70 52.35 -6.56
C ALA A 324 20.59 53.57 -6.68
N SER A 325 21.87 53.34 -6.96
CA SER A 325 22.88 54.40 -7.10
C SER A 325 24.00 53.95 -8.05
N ASN A 326 24.66 54.92 -8.68
CA ASN A 326 25.88 54.68 -9.45
C ASN A 326 27.13 54.48 -8.57
N GLU A 327 27.04 54.80 -7.27
CA GLU A 327 28.11 54.60 -6.30
C GLU A 327 27.58 53.80 -5.09
N LEU A 328 28.36 52.86 -4.61
CA LEU A 328 27.96 51.97 -3.49
C LEU A 328 27.74 52.75 -2.19
N ASN A 329 28.59 53.80 -1.93
CA ASN A 329 28.49 54.64 -0.73
C ASN A 329 27.25 55.54 -0.72
N ASN A 330 26.61 55.72 -1.86
CA ASN A 330 25.42 56.56 -2.03
C ASN A 330 24.14 55.75 -2.02
N LEU A 331 24.21 54.44 -1.99
CA LEU A 331 23.06 53.52 -2.18
C LEU A 331 21.88 53.81 -1.24
N PHE A 332 22.16 54.21 -0.01
CA PHE A 332 21.11 54.48 1.00
C PHE A 332 20.91 56.00 1.26
N LYS A 333 21.43 56.90 0.40
CA LYS A 333 21.19 58.34 0.53
C LYS A 333 19.75 58.70 0.18
N SER A 334 19.27 59.77 0.80
CA SER A 334 17.97 60.38 0.47
C SER A 334 17.92 60.75 -1.01
N GLY A 335 16.82 60.40 -1.67
CA GLY A 335 16.61 60.61 -3.11
C GLY A 335 16.92 59.40 -4.00
N ASN A 336 17.55 58.35 -3.50
CA ASN A 336 17.90 57.15 -4.29
C ASN A 336 16.87 56.03 -4.21
N GLY A 337 15.68 56.28 -3.62
CA GLY A 337 14.56 55.38 -3.59
C GLY A 337 14.01 55.12 -4.99
N THR A 338 13.84 53.86 -5.33
CA THR A 338 13.31 53.43 -6.64
C THR A 338 12.14 52.48 -6.47
N TRP A 339 11.20 52.50 -7.39
CA TRP A 339 10.18 51.51 -7.52
C TRP A 339 9.91 51.20 -9.00
N ALA A 340 9.48 49.98 -9.27
CA ALA A 340 9.06 49.57 -10.61
C ALA A 340 7.83 48.71 -10.51
N PHE A 341 6.89 48.87 -11.44
CA PHE A 341 5.74 47.99 -11.62
C PHE A 341 5.57 47.73 -13.11
N ALA A 342 5.72 46.47 -13.52
CA ALA A 342 5.74 46.05 -14.90
C ALA A 342 4.78 44.88 -15.12
N PRO A 343 3.49 45.15 -15.35
CA PRO A 343 2.56 44.10 -15.80
C PRO A 343 2.90 43.73 -17.24
N SER A 344 2.81 42.42 -17.55
CA SER A 344 2.95 41.91 -18.91
C SER A 344 1.80 40.95 -19.24
N ILE A 345 1.34 41.01 -20.49
CA ILE A 345 0.29 40.15 -21.00
C ILE A 345 0.88 39.34 -22.14
N ASN A 346 0.75 38.02 -22.06
CA ASN A 346 1.10 37.10 -23.15
C ASN A 346 -0.13 36.39 -23.66
N VAL A 347 -0.40 36.50 -24.95
CA VAL A 347 -1.56 35.88 -25.62
C VAL A 347 -1.05 34.91 -26.69
N PRO A 348 -1.24 33.60 -26.53
CA PRO A 348 -0.82 32.66 -27.55
C PRO A 348 -1.78 32.72 -28.77
N ILE A 349 -1.36 33.36 -29.87
CA ILE A 349 -2.16 33.48 -31.08
C ILE A 349 -1.92 32.29 -32.02
N PHE A 350 -0.66 31.92 -32.21
CA PHE A 350 -0.27 30.84 -33.10
C PHE A 350 0.79 29.94 -32.50
N THR A 351 0.43 28.68 -32.19
CA THR A 351 1.27 27.72 -31.49
C THR A 351 1.53 26.45 -32.29
N TRP A 352 1.27 26.47 -33.61
CA TRP A 352 1.50 25.28 -34.48
C TRP A 352 0.82 24.00 -33.98
N GLY A 353 -0.31 24.13 -33.31
CA GLY A 353 -1.07 23.01 -32.77
C GLY A 353 -0.58 22.48 -31.42
N ALA A 354 0.49 23.02 -30.82
CA ALA A 354 1.05 22.55 -29.57
C ALA A 354 0.05 22.58 -28.41
N LEU A 355 -0.73 23.65 -28.25
CA LEU A 355 -1.75 23.73 -27.20
C LEU A 355 -2.89 22.72 -27.39
N LYS A 356 -3.33 22.51 -28.64
CA LYS A 356 -4.33 21.49 -28.95
C LYS A 356 -3.81 20.10 -28.63
N ALA A 357 -2.61 19.76 -29.08
CA ALA A 357 -1.97 18.47 -28.78
C ALA A 357 -1.79 18.25 -27.26
N SER A 358 -1.40 19.29 -26.52
CA SER A 358 -1.30 19.24 -25.06
C SER A 358 -2.64 18.96 -24.38
N LEU A 359 -3.71 19.61 -24.81
CA LEU A 359 -5.06 19.36 -24.31
C LEU A 359 -5.55 17.94 -24.67
N ASP A 360 -5.33 17.50 -25.90
CA ASP A 360 -5.73 16.17 -26.35
C ASP A 360 -4.93 15.10 -25.59
N ALA A 361 -3.64 15.29 -25.35
CA ALA A 361 -2.83 14.42 -24.49
C ALA A 361 -3.35 14.37 -23.06
N ALA A 362 -3.77 15.50 -22.46
CA ALA A 362 -4.36 15.52 -21.13
C ALA A 362 -5.68 14.74 -21.06
N LYS A 363 -6.53 14.86 -22.09
CA LYS A 363 -7.79 14.08 -22.19
C LYS A 363 -7.53 12.58 -22.34
N ILE A 364 -6.55 12.19 -23.18
CA ILE A 364 -6.18 10.78 -23.36
C ILE A 364 -5.64 10.21 -22.04
N ARG A 365 -4.81 10.97 -21.31
CA ARG A 365 -4.32 10.55 -19.99
C ARG A 365 -5.47 10.36 -18.98
N GLN A 366 -6.48 11.21 -19.03
CA GLN A 366 -7.67 11.05 -18.19
C GLN A 366 -8.44 9.78 -18.58
N GLN A 367 -8.60 9.47 -19.86
CA GLN A 367 -9.23 8.22 -20.33
C GLN A 367 -8.44 6.99 -19.88
N ILE A 368 -7.11 7.04 -19.90
CA ILE A 368 -6.26 5.97 -19.34
C ILE A 368 -6.58 5.76 -17.84
N GLN A 369 -6.77 6.84 -17.06
CA GLN A 369 -7.11 6.72 -15.65
C GLN A 369 -8.54 6.19 -15.42
N VAL A 370 -9.48 6.42 -16.34
CA VAL A 370 -10.79 5.77 -16.31
C VAL A 370 -10.65 4.26 -16.44
N VAL A 371 -9.90 3.79 -17.44
CA VAL A 371 -9.64 2.35 -17.64
C VAL A 371 -8.91 1.74 -16.43
N ASN A 372 -7.94 2.45 -15.86
CA ASN A 372 -7.25 1.99 -14.65
C ASN A 372 -8.19 1.88 -13.44
N TYR A 373 -9.11 2.83 -13.27
CA TYR A 373 -10.13 2.79 -12.22
C TYR A 373 -11.08 1.60 -12.41
N GLU A 374 -11.58 1.39 -13.63
CA GLU A 374 -12.43 0.25 -13.98
C GLU A 374 -11.71 -1.09 -13.69
N ALA A 375 -10.44 -1.20 -14.08
CA ALA A 375 -9.63 -2.38 -13.80
C ALA A 375 -9.42 -2.61 -12.29
N ALA A 376 -9.22 -1.55 -11.51
CA ALA A 376 -9.10 -1.65 -10.06
C ALA A 376 -10.38 -2.17 -9.42
N VAL A 377 -11.54 -1.66 -9.81
CA VAL A 377 -12.86 -2.11 -9.31
C VAL A 377 -13.11 -3.58 -9.68
N GLN A 378 -12.84 -3.96 -10.94
CA GLN A 378 -13.00 -5.36 -11.39
C GLN A 378 -12.04 -6.32 -10.65
N SER A 379 -10.79 -5.90 -10.41
CA SER A 379 -9.83 -6.69 -9.65
C SER A 379 -10.28 -6.88 -8.21
N ALA A 380 -10.76 -5.81 -7.57
CA ALA A 380 -11.28 -5.86 -6.21
C ALA A 380 -12.50 -6.79 -6.09
N PHE A 381 -13.42 -6.71 -7.06
CA PHE A 381 -14.57 -7.62 -7.11
C PHE A 381 -14.13 -9.08 -7.25
N ARG A 382 -13.19 -9.36 -8.16
CA ARG A 382 -12.63 -10.70 -8.34
C ARG A 382 -11.97 -11.20 -7.05
N ASP A 383 -11.17 -10.37 -6.38
CA ASP A 383 -10.44 -10.77 -5.18
C ASP A 383 -11.40 -11.23 -4.06
N VAL A 384 -12.50 -10.51 -3.85
CA VAL A 384 -13.55 -10.89 -2.89
C VAL A 384 -14.28 -12.16 -3.35
N ALA A 385 -14.68 -12.23 -4.62
CA ALA A 385 -15.39 -13.38 -5.17
C ALA A 385 -14.56 -14.68 -5.04
N ASP A 386 -13.27 -14.60 -5.41
CA ASP A 386 -12.34 -15.74 -5.32
C ASP A 386 -12.10 -16.15 -3.87
N ALA A 387 -11.96 -15.21 -2.94
CA ALA A 387 -11.78 -15.49 -1.53
C ALA A 387 -13.02 -16.19 -0.91
N LEU A 388 -14.23 -15.76 -1.29
CA LEU A 388 -15.48 -16.38 -0.82
C LEU A 388 -15.69 -17.80 -1.37
N VAL A 389 -15.45 -18.00 -2.67
CA VAL A 389 -15.51 -19.33 -3.30
C VAL A 389 -14.48 -20.26 -2.66
N THR A 390 -13.25 -19.79 -2.51
CA THR A 390 -12.16 -20.55 -1.92
C THR A 390 -12.50 -20.95 -0.49
N ARG A 391 -13.03 -20.04 0.33
CA ARG A 391 -13.47 -20.34 1.70
C ARG A 391 -14.46 -21.50 1.74
N GLU A 392 -15.51 -21.45 0.93
CA GLU A 392 -16.56 -22.49 0.91
C GLU A 392 -15.99 -23.87 0.54
N GLN A 393 -15.06 -23.92 -0.44
CA GLN A 393 -14.45 -25.18 -0.86
C GLN A 393 -13.42 -25.70 0.16
N LEU A 394 -12.65 -24.80 0.77
CA LEU A 394 -11.68 -25.17 1.81
C LEU A 394 -12.34 -25.73 3.06
N GLU A 395 -13.50 -25.21 3.49
CA GLU A 395 -14.26 -25.77 4.61
C GLU A 395 -14.70 -27.21 4.34
N LYS A 396 -15.22 -27.49 3.14
CA LYS A 396 -15.62 -28.85 2.74
C LYS A 396 -14.41 -29.78 2.64
N ALA A 397 -13.33 -29.32 2.02
CA ALA A 397 -12.10 -30.11 1.88
C ALA A 397 -11.46 -30.40 3.25
N HIS A 398 -11.40 -29.42 4.16
CA HIS A 398 -10.89 -29.60 5.51
C HIS A 398 -11.71 -30.61 6.31
N ALA A 399 -13.05 -30.55 6.24
CA ALA A 399 -13.91 -31.53 6.90
C ALA A 399 -13.70 -32.97 6.37
N ALA A 400 -13.48 -33.13 5.06
CA ALA A 400 -13.15 -34.42 4.47
C ALA A 400 -11.80 -34.98 4.93
N LYS A 401 -10.74 -34.09 4.96
CA LYS A 401 -9.42 -34.46 5.46
C LYS A 401 -9.43 -34.79 6.95
N ALA A 402 -10.23 -34.11 7.77
CA ALA A 402 -10.39 -34.44 9.18
C ALA A 402 -11.01 -35.84 9.38
N LYS A 403 -12.00 -36.21 8.57
CA LYS A 403 -12.55 -37.58 8.58
C LYS A 403 -11.50 -38.61 8.13
N GLN A 404 -10.71 -38.30 7.11
CA GLN A 404 -9.63 -39.16 6.61
C GLN A 404 -8.55 -39.39 7.67
N SER A 405 -8.04 -38.31 8.30
CA SER A 405 -7.03 -38.39 9.37
C SER A 405 -7.53 -39.27 10.55
N LYS A 406 -8.78 -39.05 10.99
CA LYS A 406 -9.38 -39.86 12.05
C LYS A 406 -9.47 -41.33 11.67
N ALA A 407 -9.85 -41.68 10.44
CA ALA A 407 -9.93 -43.06 9.97
C ALA A 407 -8.56 -43.74 9.93
N TYR A 408 -7.52 -43.05 9.42
CA TYR A 408 -6.17 -43.58 9.39
C TYR A 408 -5.54 -43.68 10.80
N ALA A 409 -5.82 -42.76 11.68
CA ALA A 409 -5.37 -42.84 13.09
C ALA A 409 -5.99 -44.09 13.78
N ASP A 410 -7.26 -44.38 13.54
CA ASP A 410 -7.91 -45.58 14.10
C ASP A 410 -7.40 -46.88 13.45
N GLN A 411 -7.16 -46.86 12.12
CA GLN A 411 -6.51 -47.98 11.41
C GLN A 411 -5.13 -48.25 12.00
N LEU A 412 -4.29 -47.21 12.21
CA LEU A 412 -2.97 -47.35 12.78
C LEU A 412 -3.05 -47.99 14.18
N ARG A 413 -3.94 -47.50 15.04
CA ARG A 413 -4.16 -48.05 16.38
C ARG A 413 -4.49 -49.55 16.34
N LEU A 414 -5.37 -49.96 15.43
CA LEU A 414 -5.77 -51.35 15.27
C LEU A 414 -4.61 -52.22 14.74
N VAL A 415 -3.89 -51.73 13.73
CA VAL A 415 -2.72 -52.45 13.18
C VAL A 415 -1.60 -52.58 14.19
N GLN A 416 -1.34 -51.56 15.01
CA GLN A 416 -0.36 -51.60 16.11
C GLN A 416 -0.70 -52.70 17.13
N LEU A 417 -1.97 -52.81 17.52
CA LEU A 417 -2.42 -53.91 18.41
C LEU A 417 -2.20 -55.27 17.77
N ARG A 418 -2.57 -55.47 16.51
CA ARG A 418 -2.36 -56.75 15.79
C ARG A 418 -0.88 -57.10 15.64
N TYR A 419 -0.03 -56.11 15.31
CA TYR A 419 1.43 -56.28 15.22
C TYR A 419 2.05 -56.69 16.55
N LYS A 420 1.60 -56.08 17.66
CA LYS A 420 2.04 -56.43 19.01
C LYS A 420 1.75 -57.88 19.37
N HIS A 421 0.60 -58.39 18.91
CA HIS A 421 0.16 -59.78 19.12
C HIS A 421 0.64 -60.75 18.02
N GLY A 422 1.49 -60.31 17.08
CA GLY A 422 2.05 -61.16 16.04
C GLY A 422 1.07 -61.54 14.88
N VAL A 423 -0.07 -60.84 14.77
CA VAL A 423 -1.11 -61.12 13.78
C VAL A 423 -0.92 -60.30 12.49
N SER A 424 -0.31 -59.13 12.54
CA SER A 424 0.03 -58.28 11.38
C SER A 424 1.53 -58.28 11.12
N SER A 425 1.89 -58.13 9.83
CA SER A 425 3.29 -58.02 9.41
C SER A 425 3.91 -56.63 9.75
N ALA A 426 5.23 -56.52 9.69
CA ALA A 426 5.94 -55.23 9.80
C ALA A 426 5.59 -54.29 8.65
N LEU A 427 5.28 -54.86 7.46
CA LEU A 427 4.87 -54.07 6.28
C LEU A 427 3.49 -53.42 6.50
N ASP A 428 2.53 -54.15 7.08
CA ASP A 428 1.18 -53.62 7.39
C ASP A 428 1.30 -52.43 8.38
N LEU A 429 2.15 -52.59 9.40
CA LEU A 429 2.41 -51.53 10.38
C LEU A 429 3.03 -50.29 9.72
N LEU A 430 4.04 -50.49 8.87
CA LEU A 430 4.71 -49.43 8.15
C LEU A 430 3.73 -48.65 7.25
N ASP A 431 2.90 -49.36 6.51
CA ASP A 431 1.91 -48.73 5.63
C ASP A 431 0.86 -47.93 6.40
N ALA A 432 0.37 -48.45 7.52
CA ALA A 432 -0.55 -47.74 8.40
C ALA A 432 0.07 -46.51 9.05
N GLU A 433 1.34 -46.57 9.50
CA GLU A 433 2.07 -45.41 10.05
C GLU A 433 2.28 -44.34 8.99
N ARG A 434 2.72 -44.70 7.78
CA ARG A 434 2.92 -43.78 6.69
C ARG A 434 1.60 -43.09 6.25
N SER A 435 0.52 -43.88 6.17
CA SER A 435 -0.81 -43.35 5.78
C SER A 435 -1.36 -42.38 6.84
N SER A 436 -1.21 -42.71 8.13
CA SER A 436 -1.63 -41.84 9.24
C SER A 436 -0.81 -40.51 9.24
N TYR A 437 0.52 -40.58 9.13
CA TYR A 437 1.36 -39.39 9.07
C TYR A 437 1.03 -38.48 7.86
N ALA A 438 0.84 -39.08 6.70
CA ALA A 438 0.47 -38.34 5.48
C ALA A 438 -0.89 -37.64 5.64
N ALA A 439 -1.89 -38.34 6.24
CA ALA A 439 -3.21 -37.76 6.48
C ALA A 439 -3.19 -36.62 7.51
N ASP A 440 -2.43 -36.77 8.61
CA ASP A 440 -2.27 -35.73 9.63
C ASP A 440 -1.54 -34.51 9.07
N SER A 441 -0.47 -34.72 8.30
CA SER A 441 0.24 -33.64 7.60
C SER A 441 -0.65 -32.90 6.60
N ALA A 442 -1.50 -33.65 5.84
CA ALA A 442 -2.43 -33.05 4.89
C ALA A 442 -3.56 -32.28 5.58
N LEU A 443 -4.03 -32.73 6.75
CA LEU A 443 -5.00 -32.01 7.57
C LEU A 443 -4.41 -30.71 8.11
N LEU A 444 -3.20 -30.77 8.63
CA LEU A 444 -2.48 -29.60 9.17
C LEU A 444 -2.23 -28.54 8.08
N ALA A 445 -1.78 -28.96 6.89
CA ALA A 445 -1.61 -28.08 5.74
C ALA A 445 -2.94 -27.45 5.29
N SER A 446 -4.03 -28.22 5.32
CA SER A 446 -5.38 -27.72 5.02
C SER A 446 -5.85 -26.67 6.03
N SER A 447 -5.45 -26.80 7.31
CA SER A 447 -5.72 -25.80 8.34
C SER A 447 -5.00 -24.49 8.01
N LEU A 448 -3.72 -24.52 7.63
CA LEU A 448 -2.97 -23.34 7.21
C LEU A 448 -3.64 -22.64 6.03
N THR A 449 -3.92 -23.36 4.95
CA THR A 449 -4.54 -22.78 3.74
C THR A 449 -5.87 -22.08 4.05
N ARG A 450 -6.67 -22.66 4.96
CA ARG A 450 -7.92 -22.07 5.43
C ARG A 450 -7.70 -20.76 6.19
N LEU A 451 -6.70 -20.70 7.06
CA LEU A 451 -6.36 -19.51 7.83
C LEU A 451 -5.81 -18.40 6.92
N GLU A 452 -4.97 -18.76 5.94
CA GLU A 452 -4.46 -17.83 4.93
C GLU A 452 -5.59 -17.21 4.08
N ASN A 453 -6.54 -18.03 3.64
CA ASN A 453 -7.71 -17.53 2.90
C ASN A 453 -8.55 -16.55 3.74
N MET A 454 -8.70 -16.80 5.05
CA MET A 454 -9.38 -15.86 5.94
C MET A 454 -8.61 -14.54 6.09
N ALA A 455 -7.26 -14.57 6.13
CA ALA A 455 -6.46 -13.34 6.13
C ALA A 455 -6.55 -12.59 4.78
N ASP A 456 -6.64 -13.32 3.65
CA ASP A 456 -6.90 -12.72 2.34
C ASP A 456 -8.27 -12.07 2.26
N LEU A 457 -9.29 -12.70 2.82
CA LEU A 457 -10.65 -12.16 2.86
C LEU A 457 -10.75 -10.89 3.74
N TYR A 458 -9.93 -10.79 4.79
CA TYR A 458 -9.81 -9.56 5.58
C TYR A 458 -9.23 -8.40 4.76
N LYS A 459 -8.24 -8.69 3.90
CA LYS A 459 -7.61 -7.69 3.03
C LYS A 459 -8.52 -7.28 1.88
N ALA A 460 -9.26 -8.26 1.30
CA ALA A 460 -10.11 -8.09 0.13
C ALA A 460 -11.39 -7.30 0.43
#